data_c0e099793168961a5b1f5b4bb961c14d
#
_entry.id   c0e099793168961a5b1f5b4bb961c14d
#
_cell.length_a   1.000
_cell.length_b   1.000
_cell.length_c   1.000
_cell.angle_alpha   90.00
_cell.angle_beta   90.00
_cell.angle_gamma   90.00
#
_symmetry.space_group_name_H-M   'P 1'
#
loop_
_entity.id
_entity.type
_entity.pdbx_description
1 polymer ?
#
loop_
_entity_poly.entity_id
_entity_poly.type
_entity_poly.pdbx_seq_one_letter_code
_entity_poly.pdbx_strand_id
1 'polypeptide(L)' 'MTYETACTRIEEVIRRLDSGEAGLRETHELCQEGRRLDEFCAGELDAVAQGLEELRLDELVARLEAGSRPAAQAA' A
#
# COMPACT_ATOMS: atom_id res chain seq x y z
N MET A 1 -11.91 -9.06 0.43
CA MET A 1 -10.71 -8.98 1.28
C MET A 1 -10.30 -7.54 1.46
N THR A 2 -9.95 -7.17 2.66
CA THR A 2 -9.46 -5.81 2.94
C THR A 2 -7.96 -5.85 3.12
N TYR A 3 -7.32 -4.69 3.06
CA TYR A 3 -5.89 -4.57 3.30
C TYR A 3 -5.54 -5.11 4.69
N GLU A 4 -6.31 -4.75 5.70
CA GLU A 4 -6.08 -5.20 7.07
C GLU A 4 -6.18 -6.71 7.22
N THR A 5 -7.19 -7.30 6.59
CA THR A 5 -7.36 -8.75 6.61
C THR A 5 -6.18 -9.43 5.91
N ALA A 6 -5.74 -8.86 4.79
CA ALA A 6 -4.59 -9.39 4.06
C ALA A 6 -3.32 -9.32 4.91
N CYS A 7 -3.10 -8.22 5.62
CA CYS A 7 -1.94 -8.09 6.50
C CYS A 7 -1.96 -9.14 7.61
N THR A 8 -3.12 -9.35 8.21
CA THR A 8 -3.25 -10.36 9.27
C THR A 8 -2.94 -11.75 8.72
N ARG A 9 -3.43 -12.04 7.51
CA ARG A 9 -3.16 -13.35 6.90
C ARG A 9 -1.69 -13.51 6.55
N ILE A 10 -1.04 -12.46 6.07
CA ILE A 10 0.40 -12.50 5.78
C ILE A 10 1.18 -12.82 7.06
N GLU A 11 0.82 -12.20 8.16
CA GLU A 11 1.47 -12.48 9.45
C GLU A 11 1.31 -13.94 9.85
N GLU A 12 0.14 -14.52 9.64
CA GLU A 12 -0.11 -15.91 9.93
C GLU A 12 0.74 -16.83 9.04
N VAL A 13 0.84 -16.49 7.75
CA VAL A 13 1.64 -17.24 6.79
C VAL A 13 3.11 -17.23 7.21
N ILE A 14 3.63 -16.06 7.55
CA ILE A 14 5.01 -15.91 7.99
C ILE A 14 5.26 -16.72 9.26
N ARG A 15 4.35 -16.63 10.19
CA ARG A 15 4.48 -17.34 11.45
C ARG A 15 4.51 -18.85 11.25
N ARG A 16 3.67 -19.33 10.34
CA ARG A 16 3.63 -20.77 10.04
C ARG A 16 4.93 -21.23 9.36
N LEU A 17 5.44 -20.43 8.44
CA LEU A 17 6.70 -20.72 7.76
C LEU A 17 7.87 -20.69 8.74
N ASP A 18 7.88 -19.71 9.63
CA ASP A 18 8.95 -19.58 10.61
C ASP A 18 8.96 -20.71 11.65
N SER A 19 7.82 -21.34 11.86
CA SER A 19 7.75 -22.45 12.82
C SER A 19 8.59 -23.63 12.38
N GLY A 20 8.87 -23.76 11.09
CA GLY A 20 9.63 -24.88 10.56
C GLY A 20 8.86 -26.18 10.54
N GLU A 21 7.57 -26.15 10.89
CA GLU A 21 6.76 -27.36 10.93
C GLU A 21 6.00 -27.63 9.64
N ALA A 22 5.97 -26.69 8.73
CA ALA A 22 5.28 -26.85 7.47
C ALA A 22 6.05 -27.82 6.57
N GLY A 23 5.35 -28.77 5.99
CA GLY A 23 5.97 -29.67 5.02
C GLY A 23 6.20 -28.95 3.70
N LEU A 24 6.85 -29.63 2.77
CA LEU A 24 7.20 -29.03 1.49
C LEU A 24 5.99 -28.51 0.72
N ARG A 25 4.93 -29.31 0.66
CA ARG A 25 3.72 -28.90 -0.06
C ARG A 25 3.07 -27.70 0.61
N GLU A 26 2.94 -27.75 1.93
CA GLU A 26 2.35 -26.64 2.67
C GLU A 26 3.17 -25.37 2.49
N THR A 27 4.50 -25.50 2.56
CA THR A 27 5.39 -24.35 2.36
C THR A 27 5.17 -23.73 0.99
N HIS A 28 5.05 -24.55 -0.04
CA HIS A 28 4.82 -24.05 -1.39
C HIS A 28 3.47 -23.32 -1.50
N GLU A 29 2.42 -23.90 -0.91
CA GLU A 29 1.10 -23.28 -0.92
C GLU A 29 1.09 -21.95 -0.15
N LEU A 30 1.76 -21.92 1.00
CA LEU A 30 1.85 -20.69 1.79
C LEU A 30 2.63 -19.60 1.05
N CYS A 31 3.69 -19.97 0.34
CA CYS A 31 4.46 -19.02 -0.43
C CYS A 31 3.62 -18.43 -1.58
N GLN A 32 2.83 -19.28 -2.24
CA GLN A 32 1.93 -18.79 -3.29
C GLN A 32 0.86 -17.88 -2.74
N GLU A 33 0.29 -18.23 -1.60
CA GLU A 33 -0.70 -17.41 -0.94
C GLU A 33 -0.08 -16.07 -0.53
N GLY A 34 1.10 -16.11 0.07
CA GLY A 34 1.81 -14.90 0.47
C GLY A 34 2.06 -13.97 -0.71
N ARG A 35 2.44 -14.52 -1.86
CA ARG A 35 2.66 -13.71 -3.05
C ARG A 35 1.37 -13.01 -3.49
N ARG A 36 0.25 -13.74 -3.51
CA ARG A 36 -1.04 -13.14 -3.88
C ARG A 36 -1.46 -12.05 -2.91
N LEU A 37 -1.21 -12.27 -1.62
CA LEU A 37 -1.53 -11.27 -0.61
C LEU A 37 -0.65 -10.03 -0.76
N ASP A 38 0.64 -10.22 -1.05
CA ASP A 38 1.55 -9.11 -1.28
C ASP A 38 1.13 -8.29 -2.49
N GLU A 39 0.73 -8.94 -3.57
CA GLU A 39 0.26 -8.26 -4.77
C GLU A 39 -1.01 -7.46 -4.48
N PHE A 40 -1.91 -8.03 -3.70
CA PHE A 40 -3.13 -7.32 -3.30
C PHE A 40 -2.78 -6.10 -2.47
N CYS A 41 -1.90 -6.24 -1.49
CA CYS A 41 -1.50 -5.14 -0.63
C CYS A 41 -0.77 -4.05 -1.42
N ALA A 42 0.09 -4.44 -2.34
CA ALA A 42 0.80 -3.50 -3.18
C ALA A 42 -0.18 -2.68 -4.03
N GLY A 43 -1.20 -3.34 -4.58
CA GLY A 43 -2.23 -2.64 -5.35
C GLY A 43 -3.01 -1.65 -4.50
N GLU A 44 -3.34 -2.03 -3.27
CA GLU A 44 -4.05 -1.14 -2.36
C GLU A 44 -3.19 0.06 -1.98
N LEU A 45 -1.91 -0.17 -1.71
CA LEU A 45 -1.00 0.91 -1.38
C LEU A 45 -0.78 1.85 -2.56
N ASP A 46 -0.70 1.32 -3.77
CA ASP A 46 -0.59 2.12 -4.97
C ASP A 46 -1.81 3.00 -5.15
N ALA A 47 -3.01 2.46 -4.94
CA ALA A 47 -4.24 3.22 -5.08
C ALA A 47 -4.29 4.37 -4.07
N VAL A 48 -3.86 4.11 -2.83
CA VAL A 48 -3.81 5.13 -1.80
C VAL A 48 -2.78 6.19 -2.16
N ALA A 49 -1.61 5.77 -2.64
CA ALA A 49 -0.56 6.70 -3.03
C ALA A 49 -1.01 7.60 -4.18
N GLN A 50 -1.71 7.04 -5.17
CA GLN A 50 -2.25 7.82 -6.26
C GLN A 50 -3.30 8.82 -5.78
N GLY A 51 -4.18 8.37 -4.88
CA GLY A 51 -5.18 9.25 -4.30
C GLY A 51 -4.56 10.41 -3.53
N LEU A 52 -3.50 10.13 -2.77
CA LEU A 52 -2.79 11.16 -2.04
C LEU A 52 -2.10 12.14 -2.98
N GLU A 53 -1.54 11.65 -4.07
CA GLU A 53 -0.92 12.50 -5.06
C GLU A 53 -1.93 13.42 -5.71
N GLU A 54 -3.10 12.91 -6.06
CA GLU A 54 -4.17 13.71 -6.63
C GLU A 54 -4.63 14.80 -5.68
N LEU A 55 -4.81 14.44 -4.39
CA LEU A 55 -5.19 15.42 -3.39
C LEU A 55 -4.13 16.49 -3.24
N ARG A 56 -2.88 16.09 -3.27
CA ARG A 56 -1.79 17.04 -3.13
C ARG A 56 -1.73 17.99 -4.31
N LEU A 57 -1.99 17.49 -5.51
CA LEU A 57 -2.02 18.33 -6.70
C LEU A 57 -3.19 19.32 -6.65
N ASP A 58 -4.36 18.85 -6.19
CA ASP A 58 -5.51 19.72 -6.04
C ASP A 58 -5.24 20.81 -5.04
N GLU A 59 -4.61 20.50 -3.93
CA GLU A 59 -4.23 21.48 -2.93
C GLU A 59 -3.25 22.48 -3.49
N LEU A 60 -2.30 22.01 -4.27
CA LEU A 60 -1.31 22.87 -4.87
C LEU A 60 -1.93 23.85 -5.86
N VAL A 61 -2.83 23.34 -6.70
CA VAL A 61 -3.54 24.18 -7.65
C VAL A 61 -4.37 25.24 -6.93
N ALA A 62 -5.10 24.80 -5.91
CA ALA A 62 -5.92 25.72 -5.12
C ALA A 62 -5.05 26.81 -4.48
N ARG A 63 -3.90 26.42 -3.99
CA ARG A 63 -2.98 27.35 -3.35
C ARG A 63 -2.41 28.33 -4.37
N LEU A 64 -2.08 27.86 -5.55
CA LEU A 64 -1.56 28.69 -6.60
C LEU A 64 -2.62 29.69 -7.08
N GLU A 65 -3.87 29.24 -7.22
CA GLU A 65 -4.94 30.12 -7.63
C GLU A 65 -5.22 31.18 -6.59
N ALA A 66 -5.33 30.78 -5.33
CA ALA A 66 -5.59 31.71 -4.26
C ALA A 66 -4.43 32.64 -4.05
N GLY A 67 -3.25 32.16 -4.30
CA GLY A 67 -2.09 32.94 -4.05
C GLY A 67 -1.41 33.41 -5.29
N SER A 68 -2.14 33.47 -6.35
CA SER A 68 -1.48 33.84 -7.59
C SER A 68 -0.76 35.12 -7.47
N ARG A 69 -1.31 35.98 -6.67
CA ARG A 69 -0.62 37.20 -6.51
C ARG A 69 0.52 37.00 -5.67
N PRO A 70 0.56 36.05 -4.91
CA PRO A 70 1.67 35.93 -4.10
C PRO A 70 2.90 35.69 -4.84
N ALA A 71 2.80 35.31 -6.01
CA ALA A 71 4.00 35.13 -6.73
C ALA A 71 4.77 36.37 -6.49
N ALA A 72 4.04 37.32 -6.31
CA ALA A 72 4.67 38.54 -6.09
C ALA A 72 5.28 38.50 -4.78
N GLN A 73 4.73 37.79 -3.95
CA GLN A 73 5.27 37.75 -2.65
C GLN A 73 6.49 37.08 -2.63
N ALA A 74 6.70 36.24 -3.50
CA ALA A 74 7.91 35.51 -3.49
C ALA A 74 9.07 36.48 -3.69
N ALA A 75 8.79 37.58 -4.14
CA ALA A 75 9.90 38.50 -4.41
C ALA A 75 10.55 39.05 -3.16
#